data_957147053bed96b073f73443a28b1606
#
_entry.id   957147053bed96b073f73443a28b1606
#
_cell.length_a   1.000
_cell.length_b   1.000
_cell.length_c   1.000
_cell.angle_alpha   90.00
_cell.angle_beta   90.00
_cell.angle_gamma   90.00
#
_symmetry.space_group_name_H-M   'P 1'
#
loop_
_entity.id
_entity.type
_entity.pdbx_description
1 polymer ?
#
loop_
_entity_poly.entity_id
_entity_poly.type
_entity_poly.pdbx_seq_one_letter_code
_entity_poly.pdbx_strand_id
1 'polypeptide(L)'
;EDKTPPRQAQHPQYSAAATRLEQVSQSLASLAETVNDVYDTLPHRRETFRWVIDNTHDTLCFNCGRRDTCWKQEYAATLEGMEALRPLLEQNGGLETGQLPGQLSRCIHPAALCAAASRSFALYRSRREARLHAEAMRTALTEQYSAVAEALGVLGEQLGRPGDPEPYSSGRVADFFAGLGTPPQECAVTLDDLGRTHAAVTLPRTRFSAQELAALAGEVGRICRRTLEVPQVLSCKGMTTLLFCEKPALRAVFGMAGAAARGSISGDAVQQFCSPAAAQMILCDGMGTGRPAAVDGNLAAELTARLLKAGFTAELAARLVNVALALKSEDESGATLDLISVDLYTGTARLFKAG
;
A
#
# COMPACT_ATOMS: atom_id res chain seq x y z
N GLU A 1 38.16 14.92 35.04
CA GLU A 1 37.82 15.75 33.87
C GLU A 1 37.12 14.85 32.85
N ASP A 2 35.81 14.97 32.86
CA ASP A 2 34.85 14.19 32.06
C ASP A 2 34.85 14.79 30.65
N LYS A 3 35.60 14.17 29.73
CA LYS A 3 35.61 14.54 28.33
C LYS A 3 34.45 13.82 27.61
N THR A 4 33.28 14.39 27.71
CA THR A 4 32.16 14.06 26.79
C THR A 4 32.67 14.27 25.35
N PRO A 5 32.66 13.25 24.47
CA PRO A 5 33.07 13.44 23.08
C PRO A 5 32.13 14.47 22.41
N PRO A 6 32.65 15.33 21.53
CA PRO A 6 31.83 16.33 20.87
C PRO A 6 30.72 15.64 20.07
N ARG A 7 29.47 16.06 20.29
CA ARG A 7 28.34 15.71 19.43
C ARG A 7 28.72 16.08 18.00
N GLN A 8 29.03 15.08 17.18
CA GLN A 8 29.33 15.30 15.77
C GLN A 8 28.11 15.91 15.11
N ALA A 9 28.34 17.04 14.43
CA ALA A 9 27.34 17.75 13.69
C ALA A 9 26.75 16.83 12.61
N GLN A 10 25.47 16.48 12.72
CA GLN A 10 24.70 15.92 11.64
C GLN A 10 24.87 16.83 10.41
N HIS A 11 25.10 16.25 9.25
CA HIS A 11 25.23 17.01 8.02
C HIS A 11 23.97 17.84 7.83
N PRO A 12 23.99 19.18 7.78
CA PRO A 12 22.77 20.01 7.79
C PRO A 12 21.79 19.69 6.67
N GLN A 13 22.28 19.15 5.55
CA GLN A 13 21.47 18.78 4.39
C GLN A 13 20.66 17.50 4.61
N TYR A 14 21.23 16.48 5.26
CA TYR A 14 20.51 15.22 5.56
C TYR A 14 19.50 15.44 6.68
N SER A 15 19.86 16.22 7.70
CA SER A 15 18.94 16.59 8.76
C SER A 15 17.73 17.39 8.22
N ALA A 16 17.96 18.34 7.30
CA ALA A 16 16.89 19.10 6.67
C ALA A 16 15.99 18.22 5.78
N ALA A 17 16.56 17.23 5.05
CA ALA A 17 15.79 16.30 4.25
C ALA A 17 14.96 15.35 5.12
N ALA A 18 15.53 14.80 6.19
CA ALA A 18 14.83 13.95 7.16
C ALA A 18 13.67 14.70 7.80
N THR A 19 13.89 15.93 8.27
CA THR A 19 12.84 16.78 8.84
C THR A 19 11.72 17.08 7.85
N ARG A 20 12.05 17.31 6.57
CA ARG A 20 11.03 17.50 5.52
C ARG A 20 10.21 16.26 5.26
N LEU A 21 10.83 15.09 5.20
CA LEU A 21 10.13 13.81 5.04
C LEU A 21 9.19 13.54 6.21
N GLU A 22 9.64 13.82 7.42
CA GLU A 22 8.80 13.70 8.62
C GLU A 22 7.60 14.66 8.58
N GLN A 23 7.78 15.91 8.18
CA GLN A 23 6.69 16.87 8.00
C GLN A 23 5.68 16.42 6.96
N VAL A 24 6.13 15.86 5.81
CA VAL A 24 5.25 15.33 4.78
C VAL A 24 4.52 14.09 5.28
N SER A 25 5.21 13.19 6.00
CA SER A 25 4.62 12.02 6.65
C SER A 25 3.48 12.43 7.60
N GLN A 26 3.73 13.37 8.51
CA GLN A 26 2.72 13.88 9.45
C GLN A 26 1.54 14.54 8.73
N SER A 27 1.80 15.29 7.65
CA SER A 27 0.74 15.92 6.86
C SER A 27 -0.16 14.90 6.17
N LEU A 28 0.41 13.81 5.64
CA LEU A 28 -0.37 12.73 5.01
C LEU A 28 -1.16 11.92 6.04
N ALA A 29 -0.59 11.66 7.22
CA ALA A 29 -1.30 11.03 8.33
C ALA A 29 -2.51 11.87 8.78
N SER A 30 -2.32 13.18 8.92
CA SER A 30 -3.39 14.12 9.26
C SER A 30 -4.47 14.20 8.17
N LEU A 31 -4.09 14.10 6.89
CA LEU A 31 -5.08 14.02 5.79
C LEU A 31 -5.91 12.74 5.89
N ALA A 32 -5.30 11.59 6.20
CA ALA A 32 -6.01 10.33 6.40
C ALA A 32 -7.04 10.44 7.55
N GLU A 33 -6.65 11.03 8.68
CA GLU A 33 -7.55 11.31 9.81
C GLU A 33 -8.68 12.25 9.41
N THR A 34 -8.36 13.36 8.73
CA THR A 34 -9.36 14.35 8.28
C THR A 34 -10.39 13.73 7.34
N VAL A 35 -9.98 12.84 6.42
CA VAL A 35 -10.90 12.12 5.53
C VAL A 35 -11.86 11.25 6.34
N ASN A 36 -11.39 10.57 7.38
CA ASN A 36 -12.26 9.78 8.25
C ASN A 36 -13.21 10.67 9.05
N ASP A 37 -12.73 11.73 9.70
CA ASP A 37 -13.51 12.63 10.54
C ASP A 37 -14.63 13.33 9.77
N VAL A 38 -14.34 13.83 8.56
CA VAL A 38 -15.34 14.46 7.70
C VAL A 38 -16.45 13.48 7.34
N TYR A 39 -16.13 12.23 7.09
CA TYR A 39 -17.13 11.20 6.79
C TYR A 39 -17.96 10.80 8.00
N ASP A 40 -17.36 10.72 9.19
CA ASP A 40 -18.07 10.35 10.42
C ASP A 40 -19.03 11.44 10.87
N THR A 41 -18.78 12.71 10.49
CA THR A 41 -19.69 13.84 10.76
C THR A 41 -20.87 13.93 9.79
N LEU A 42 -20.82 13.24 8.64
CA LEU A 42 -21.96 13.22 7.71
C LEU A 42 -23.11 12.40 8.31
N PRO A 43 -24.37 12.91 8.26
CA PRO A 43 -25.49 12.18 8.81
C PRO A 43 -25.69 10.86 8.05
N HIS A 44 -25.30 9.77 8.67
CA HIS A 44 -25.49 8.41 8.15
C HIS A 44 -26.98 8.03 8.25
N ARG A 45 -27.80 8.53 7.33
CA ARG A 45 -29.13 7.94 7.11
C ARG A 45 -28.89 6.53 6.56
N ARG A 46 -28.90 5.55 7.46
CA ARG A 46 -28.99 4.14 7.04
C ARG A 46 -30.28 4.00 6.22
N GLU A 47 -30.16 3.94 4.93
CA GLU A 47 -31.28 3.64 4.05
C GLU A 47 -31.71 2.22 4.38
N THR A 48 -32.82 2.11 5.09
CA THR A 48 -33.46 0.84 5.41
C THR A 48 -34.56 0.57 4.37
N PHE A 49 -35.02 -0.65 4.24
CA PHE A 49 -36.17 -0.97 3.38
C PHE A 49 -37.41 -0.12 3.71
N ARG A 50 -37.46 0.41 4.92
CA ARG A 50 -38.48 1.40 5.33
C ARG A 50 -38.56 2.60 4.41
N TRP A 51 -37.41 3.06 3.88
CA TRP A 51 -37.38 4.14 2.89
C TRP A 51 -38.14 3.78 1.60
N VAL A 52 -38.09 2.51 1.17
CA VAL A 52 -38.84 2.02 -0.01
C VAL A 52 -40.33 2.11 0.24
N ILE A 53 -40.77 1.74 1.44
CA ILE A 53 -42.17 1.81 1.87
C ILE A 53 -42.63 3.26 1.91
N ASP A 54 -41.90 4.14 2.58
CA ASP A 54 -42.23 5.55 2.75
C ASP A 54 -42.24 6.25 1.38
N ASN A 55 -41.26 6.00 0.52
CA ASN A 55 -41.23 6.58 -0.84
C ASN A 55 -42.38 6.05 -1.74
N THR A 56 -42.75 4.79 -1.60
CA THR A 56 -43.93 4.23 -2.31
C THR A 56 -45.23 4.85 -1.78
N HIS A 57 -45.34 5.05 -0.48
CA HIS A 57 -46.46 5.76 0.13
C HIS A 57 -46.59 7.18 -0.44
N ASP A 58 -45.50 7.94 -0.42
CA ASP A 58 -45.53 9.36 -0.84
C ASP A 58 -45.81 9.53 -2.32
N THR A 59 -45.32 8.62 -3.17
CA THR A 59 -45.50 8.70 -4.63
C THR A 59 -46.85 8.20 -5.12
N LEU A 60 -47.47 7.24 -4.42
CA LEU A 60 -48.72 6.63 -4.85
C LEU A 60 -49.86 6.76 -3.82
N CYS A 61 -49.61 6.32 -2.57
CA CYS A 61 -50.65 6.17 -1.58
C CYS A 61 -51.12 7.51 -1.01
N PHE A 62 -50.27 8.55 -1.02
CA PHE A 62 -50.58 9.87 -0.47
C PHE A 62 -51.84 10.49 -1.09
N ASN A 63 -52.04 10.33 -2.41
CA ASN A 63 -53.18 10.85 -3.15
C ASN A 63 -54.27 9.80 -3.42
N CYS A 64 -54.19 8.62 -2.78
CA CYS A 64 -55.11 7.52 -2.98
C CYS A 64 -56.39 7.72 -2.13
N GLY A 65 -57.55 7.51 -2.73
CA GLY A 65 -58.84 7.61 -2.04
C GLY A 65 -59.02 6.64 -0.86
N ARG A 66 -58.23 5.58 -0.78
CA ARG A 66 -58.21 4.63 0.35
C ARG A 66 -57.05 4.83 1.34
N ARG A 67 -56.35 5.95 1.26
CA ARG A 67 -55.20 6.24 2.12
C ARG A 67 -55.54 6.08 3.60
N ASP A 68 -56.63 6.69 4.05
CA ASP A 68 -56.99 6.66 5.48
C ASP A 68 -57.36 5.26 5.98
N THR A 69 -57.97 4.44 5.14
CA THR A 69 -58.24 3.04 5.44
C THR A 69 -56.90 2.25 5.59
N CYS A 70 -56.03 2.33 4.59
CA CYS A 70 -54.79 1.57 4.58
C CYS A 70 -53.77 2.04 5.63
N TRP A 71 -53.55 3.35 5.72
CA TRP A 71 -52.44 3.93 6.50
C TRP A 71 -52.85 4.52 7.85
N LYS A 72 -54.16 4.50 8.21
CA LYS A 72 -54.62 4.85 9.56
C LYS A 72 -55.37 3.71 10.22
N GLN A 73 -56.42 3.19 9.59
CA GLN A 73 -57.24 2.14 10.19
C GLN A 73 -56.61 0.77 10.18
N GLU A 74 -55.97 0.38 9.08
CA GLU A 74 -55.33 -0.92 8.86
C GLU A 74 -53.81 -0.81 8.73
N TYR A 75 -53.20 0.12 9.47
CA TYR A 75 -51.77 0.47 9.35
C TYR A 75 -50.86 -0.76 9.52
N ALA A 76 -51.08 -1.59 10.58
CA ALA A 76 -50.24 -2.74 10.84
C ALA A 76 -50.27 -3.76 9.69
N ALA A 77 -51.45 -4.11 9.20
CA ALA A 77 -51.61 -5.05 8.08
C ALA A 77 -51.02 -4.51 6.76
N THR A 78 -51.19 -3.19 6.51
CA THR A 78 -50.60 -2.55 5.35
C THR A 78 -49.09 -2.54 5.40
N LEU A 79 -48.52 -2.23 6.57
CA LEU A 79 -47.09 -2.22 6.79
C LEU A 79 -46.47 -3.61 6.63
N GLU A 80 -47.10 -4.63 7.24
CA GLU A 80 -46.69 -6.03 7.12
C GLU A 80 -46.68 -6.49 5.66
N GLY A 81 -47.77 -6.13 4.92
CA GLY A 81 -47.83 -6.43 3.49
C GLY A 81 -46.77 -5.72 2.66
N MET A 82 -46.44 -4.49 2.99
CA MET A 82 -45.35 -3.74 2.33
C MET A 82 -43.98 -4.31 2.67
N GLU A 83 -43.73 -4.76 3.92
CA GLU A 83 -42.49 -5.42 4.30
C GLU A 83 -42.35 -6.79 3.63
N ALA A 84 -43.43 -7.53 3.43
CA ALA A 84 -43.43 -8.80 2.71
C ALA A 84 -43.07 -8.68 1.22
N LEU A 85 -43.08 -7.45 0.63
CA LEU A 85 -42.56 -7.20 -0.72
C LEU A 85 -41.03 -7.29 -0.80
N ARG A 86 -40.34 -7.14 0.31
CA ARG A 86 -38.85 -7.10 0.34
C ARG A 86 -38.20 -8.34 -0.28
N PRO A 87 -38.49 -9.59 0.17
CA PRO A 87 -37.87 -10.76 -0.42
C PRO A 87 -38.21 -10.92 -1.91
N LEU A 88 -39.40 -10.54 -2.33
CA LEU A 88 -39.81 -10.61 -3.73
C LEU A 88 -39.03 -9.61 -4.61
N LEU A 89 -38.82 -8.40 -4.10
CA LEU A 89 -38.04 -7.37 -4.78
C LEU A 89 -36.55 -7.71 -4.82
N GLU A 90 -36.01 -8.29 -3.74
CA GLU A 90 -34.61 -8.74 -3.68
C GLU A 90 -34.35 -9.90 -4.66
N GLN A 91 -35.30 -10.82 -4.83
CA GLN A 91 -35.18 -11.95 -5.74
C GLN A 91 -35.37 -11.60 -7.22
N ASN A 92 -36.40 -10.80 -7.53
CA ASN A 92 -36.85 -10.56 -8.91
C ASN A 92 -36.46 -9.19 -9.47
N GLY A 93 -35.97 -8.28 -8.62
CA GLY A 93 -35.66 -6.88 -9.00
C GLY A 93 -36.90 -6.02 -9.27
N GLY A 94 -38.08 -6.62 -9.37
CA GLY A 94 -39.39 -5.97 -9.62
C GLY A 94 -40.57 -6.82 -9.20
N LEU A 95 -41.78 -6.27 -9.25
CA LEU A 95 -43.03 -6.91 -8.82
C LEU A 95 -44.04 -6.95 -9.93
N GLU A 96 -44.76 -8.08 -10.04
CA GLU A 96 -45.94 -8.24 -10.85
C GLU A 96 -47.22 -8.27 -9.98
N THR A 97 -48.36 -7.91 -10.53
CA THR A 97 -49.60 -7.81 -9.77
C THR A 97 -50.05 -9.11 -9.10
N GLY A 98 -49.72 -10.26 -9.71
CA GLY A 98 -49.99 -11.59 -9.14
C GLY A 98 -49.14 -11.96 -7.93
N GLN A 99 -48.09 -11.22 -7.61
CA GLN A 99 -47.15 -11.48 -6.52
C GLN A 99 -47.45 -10.69 -5.25
N LEU A 100 -48.54 -9.85 -5.26
CA LEU A 100 -48.90 -9.04 -4.10
C LEU A 100 -49.34 -9.94 -2.92
N PRO A 101 -48.78 -9.71 -1.71
CA PRO A 101 -49.22 -10.40 -0.50
C PRO A 101 -50.72 -10.18 -0.22
N GLY A 102 -51.36 -11.14 0.45
CA GLY A 102 -52.79 -11.10 0.74
C GLY A 102 -53.26 -9.81 1.46
N GLN A 103 -52.40 -9.24 2.31
CA GLN A 103 -52.66 -7.98 3.01
C GLN A 103 -52.77 -6.78 2.05
N LEU A 104 -52.12 -6.84 0.87
CA LEU A 104 -52.19 -5.79 -0.17
C LEU A 104 -53.19 -6.11 -1.31
N SER A 105 -53.87 -7.26 -1.27
CA SER A 105 -54.85 -7.67 -2.27
C SER A 105 -56.04 -6.67 -2.41
N ARG A 106 -56.28 -5.89 -1.35
CA ARG A 106 -57.32 -4.85 -1.29
C ARG A 106 -56.91 -3.53 -1.93
N CYS A 107 -55.69 -3.43 -2.47
CA CYS A 107 -55.23 -2.22 -3.16
C CYS A 107 -56.06 -1.98 -4.42
N ILE A 108 -56.62 -0.78 -4.56
CA ILE A 108 -57.43 -0.40 -5.75
C ILE A 108 -56.56 -0.06 -6.97
N HIS A 109 -55.24 0.06 -6.75
CA HIS A 109 -54.27 0.35 -7.82
C HIS A 109 -53.08 -0.65 -7.80
N PRO A 110 -53.35 -1.98 -7.94
CA PRO A 110 -52.34 -2.98 -7.74
C PRO A 110 -51.16 -2.87 -8.73
N ALA A 111 -51.40 -2.60 -9.99
CA ALA A 111 -50.36 -2.41 -10.99
C ALA A 111 -49.49 -1.18 -10.72
N ALA A 112 -50.13 -0.07 -10.30
CA ALA A 112 -49.42 1.14 -9.93
C ALA A 112 -48.58 0.94 -8.66
N LEU A 113 -49.07 0.13 -7.68
CA LEU A 113 -48.33 -0.21 -6.47
C LEU A 113 -47.09 -1.02 -6.79
N CYS A 114 -47.21 -2.07 -7.62
CA CYS A 114 -46.06 -2.86 -8.08
C CYS A 114 -45.03 -1.97 -8.79
N ALA A 115 -45.49 -1.11 -9.71
CA ALA A 115 -44.58 -0.21 -10.44
C ALA A 115 -43.90 0.83 -9.52
N ALA A 116 -44.63 1.40 -8.54
CA ALA A 116 -44.07 2.36 -7.58
C ALA A 116 -43.08 1.70 -6.63
N ALA A 117 -43.42 0.54 -6.07
CA ALA A 117 -42.52 -0.23 -5.18
C ALA A 117 -41.28 -0.69 -5.93
N SER A 118 -41.39 -1.19 -7.16
CA SER A 118 -40.24 -1.60 -7.97
C SER A 118 -39.31 -0.43 -8.29
N ARG A 119 -39.85 0.75 -8.66
CA ARG A 119 -39.02 1.96 -8.88
C ARG A 119 -38.35 2.44 -7.60
N SER A 120 -39.08 2.45 -6.46
CA SER A 120 -38.53 2.84 -5.17
C SER A 120 -37.42 1.88 -4.75
N PHE A 121 -37.57 0.58 -4.97
CA PHE A 121 -36.57 -0.42 -4.68
C PHE A 121 -35.31 -0.30 -5.58
N ALA A 122 -35.48 -0.09 -6.87
CA ALA A 122 -34.39 0.15 -7.81
C ALA A 122 -33.55 1.38 -7.39
N LEU A 123 -34.19 2.45 -6.97
CA LEU A 123 -33.55 3.65 -6.48
C LEU A 123 -32.82 3.41 -5.15
N TYR A 124 -33.44 2.67 -4.22
CA TYR A 124 -32.84 2.24 -2.96
C TYR A 124 -31.58 1.40 -3.20
N ARG A 125 -31.64 0.42 -4.10
CA ARG A 125 -30.50 -0.44 -4.46
C ARG A 125 -29.34 0.37 -5.04
N SER A 126 -29.63 1.23 -6.01
CA SER A 126 -28.60 2.10 -6.62
C SER A 126 -27.92 3.03 -5.60
N ARG A 127 -28.70 3.63 -4.69
CA ARG A 127 -28.14 4.48 -3.63
C ARG A 127 -27.29 3.68 -2.63
N ARG A 128 -27.75 2.47 -2.27
CA ARG A 128 -27.00 1.57 -1.39
C ARG A 128 -25.68 1.15 -2.01
N GLU A 129 -25.69 0.76 -3.28
CA GLU A 129 -24.49 0.38 -4.05
C GLU A 129 -23.51 1.58 -4.14
N ALA A 130 -23.99 2.76 -4.50
CA ALA A 130 -23.15 3.96 -4.55
C ALA A 130 -22.52 4.31 -3.19
N ARG A 131 -23.27 4.13 -2.09
CA ARG A 131 -22.73 4.35 -0.74
C ARG A 131 -21.66 3.32 -0.37
N LEU A 132 -21.92 2.04 -0.60
CA LEU A 132 -20.93 0.98 -0.32
C LEU A 132 -19.66 1.21 -1.12
N HIS A 133 -19.80 1.62 -2.37
CA HIS A 133 -18.64 1.96 -3.20
C HIS A 133 -17.87 3.18 -2.64
N ALA A 134 -18.58 4.23 -2.23
CA ALA A 134 -17.95 5.41 -1.62
C ALA A 134 -17.26 5.07 -0.28
N GLU A 135 -17.86 4.21 0.55
CA GLU A 135 -17.24 3.72 1.79
C GLU A 135 -15.97 2.91 1.50
N ALA A 136 -16.01 2.02 0.51
CA ALA A 136 -14.84 1.23 0.09
C ALA A 136 -13.72 2.13 -0.44
N MET A 137 -14.05 3.10 -1.31
CA MET A 137 -13.06 4.06 -1.82
C MET A 137 -12.45 4.91 -0.70
N ARG A 138 -13.25 5.36 0.27
CA ARG A 138 -12.74 6.10 1.43
C ARG A 138 -11.73 5.26 2.21
N THR A 139 -12.09 4.03 2.58
CA THR A 139 -11.21 3.12 3.31
C THR A 139 -9.90 2.93 2.55
N ALA A 140 -9.97 2.65 1.24
CA ALA A 140 -8.80 2.49 0.39
C ALA A 140 -7.91 3.73 0.36
N LEU A 141 -8.46 4.93 0.23
CA LEU A 141 -7.70 6.19 0.23
C LEU A 141 -7.04 6.45 1.59
N THR A 142 -7.76 6.21 2.69
CA THR A 142 -7.22 6.40 4.05
C THR A 142 -6.05 5.44 4.30
N GLU A 143 -6.21 4.16 3.95
CA GLU A 143 -5.15 3.17 4.07
C GLU A 143 -3.93 3.54 3.20
N GLN A 144 -4.16 4.03 1.97
CA GLN A 144 -3.10 4.45 1.07
C GLN A 144 -2.32 5.66 1.62
N TYR A 145 -2.99 6.68 2.13
CA TYR A 145 -2.32 7.84 2.73
C TYR A 145 -1.55 7.45 3.99
N SER A 146 -2.13 6.62 4.86
CA SER A 146 -1.45 6.12 6.06
C SER A 146 -0.20 5.31 5.71
N ALA A 147 -0.29 4.45 4.70
CA ALA A 147 0.83 3.62 4.25
C ALA A 147 1.97 4.47 3.65
N VAL A 148 1.65 5.48 2.85
CA VAL A 148 2.66 6.40 2.30
C VAL A 148 3.28 7.26 3.40
N ALA A 149 2.49 7.72 4.37
CA ALA A 149 2.98 8.45 5.54
C ALA A 149 3.99 7.61 6.33
N GLU A 150 3.66 6.35 6.65
CA GLU A 150 4.55 5.42 7.34
C GLU A 150 5.87 5.22 6.58
N ALA A 151 5.81 5.01 5.26
CA ALA A 151 6.99 4.86 4.43
C ALA A 151 7.92 6.08 4.45
N LEU A 152 7.33 7.28 4.36
CA LEU A 152 8.09 8.53 4.42
C LEU A 152 8.70 8.75 5.81
N GLY A 153 7.98 8.36 6.88
CA GLY A 153 8.49 8.37 8.25
C GLY A 153 9.72 7.49 8.41
N VAL A 154 9.64 6.23 7.94
CA VAL A 154 10.78 5.28 7.97
C VAL A 154 11.97 5.81 7.16
N LEU A 155 11.74 6.36 5.97
CA LEU A 155 12.82 6.97 5.17
C LEU A 155 13.42 8.19 5.86
N GLY A 156 12.61 9.02 6.52
CA GLY A 156 13.06 10.16 7.32
C GLY A 156 13.95 9.71 8.48
N GLU A 157 13.53 8.68 9.21
CA GLU A 157 14.33 8.09 10.28
C GLU A 157 15.67 7.53 9.79
N GLN A 158 15.66 6.79 8.68
CA GLN A 158 16.87 6.21 8.08
C GLN A 158 17.86 7.30 7.65
N LEU A 159 17.37 8.40 7.06
CA LEU A 159 18.20 9.55 6.70
C LEU A 159 18.66 10.36 7.91
N GLY A 160 17.88 10.36 8.98
CA GLY A 160 18.20 11.07 10.23
C GLY A 160 19.13 10.31 11.17
N ARG A 161 19.33 9.01 10.98
CA ARG A 161 20.26 8.16 11.74
C ARG A 161 21.57 8.01 10.96
N PRO A 162 22.59 8.85 11.18
CA PRO A 162 23.92 8.51 10.73
C PRO A 162 24.32 7.24 11.48
N GLY A 163 24.86 6.25 10.76
CA GLY A 163 25.48 5.10 11.42
C GLY A 163 26.55 5.54 12.44
N ASP A 164 26.94 4.67 13.34
CA ASP A 164 27.98 4.96 14.31
C ASP A 164 29.26 5.41 13.59
N PRO A 165 29.77 6.62 13.88
CA PRO A 165 30.94 7.13 13.18
C PRO A 165 32.20 6.35 13.53
N GLU A 166 33.02 6.05 12.53
CA GLU A 166 34.36 5.49 12.64
C GLU A 166 35.42 6.55 12.33
N PRO A 167 35.78 7.43 13.28
CA PRO A 167 36.66 8.58 13.04
C PRO A 167 38.06 8.17 12.57
N TYR A 168 38.57 7.06 13.06
CA TYR A 168 39.89 6.58 12.68
C TYR A 168 39.95 6.14 11.22
N SER A 169 38.97 5.36 10.77
CA SER A 169 38.85 4.93 9.38
C SER A 169 38.55 6.12 8.47
N SER A 170 37.69 7.04 8.92
CA SER A 170 37.38 8.28 8.18
C SER A 170 38.64 9.12 7.90
N GLY A 171 39.47 9.35 8.91
CA GLY A 171 40.74 10.09 8.75
C GLY A 171 41.68 9.39 7.77
N ARG A 172 41.88 8.10 7.89
CA ARG A 172 42.78 7.33 7.00
C ARG A 172 42.29 7.28 5.56
N VAL A 173 40.98 7.17 5.36
CA VAL A 173 40.39 7.25 4.01
C VAL A 173 40.58 8.65 3.42
N ALA A 174 40.39 9.71 4.20
CA ALA A 174 40.65 11.07 3.76
C ALA A 174 42.10 11.30 3.38
N ASP A 175 43.05 10.83 4.19
CA ASP A 175 44.51 10.90 3.93
C ASP A 175 44.87 10.16 2.64
N PHE A 176 44.27 9.00 2.40
CA PHE A 176 44.48 8.23 1.17
C PHE A 176 44.08 9.02 -0.07
N PHE A 177 42.87 9.63 -0.08
CA PHE A 177 42.42 10.45 -1.22
C PHE A 177 43.24 11.73 -1.37
N ALA A 178 43.69 12.35 -0.27
CA ALA A 178 44.60 13.50 -0.33
C ALA A 178 45.96 13.11 -0.95
N GLY A 179 46.47 11.92 -0.61
CA GLY A 179 47.69 11.36 -1.21
C GLY A 179 47.57 11.09 -2.72
N LEU A 180 46.36 10.87 -3.22
CA LEU A 180 46.07 10.78 -4.68
C LEU A 180 45.98 12.16 -5.37
N GLY A 181 46.20 13.25 -4.66
CA GLY A 181 46.05 14.62 -5.17
C GLY A 181 44.59 15.09 -5.32
N THR A 182 43.66 14.36 -4.73
CA THR A 182 42.22 14.69 -4.72
C THR A 182 41.68 14.72 -3.29
N PRO A 183 42.07 15.73 -2.49
CA PRO A 183 41.61 15.82 -1.13
C PRO A 183 40.09 15.91 -1.08
N PRO A 184 39.43 15.08 -0.24
CA PRO A 184 37.97 15.09 -0.14
C PRO A 184 37.49 16.34 0.56
N GLN A 185 36.36 16.92 0.13
CA GLN A 185 35.66 17.94 0.89
C GLN A 185 35.01 17.36 2.13
N GLU A 186 34.54 16.12 2.01
CA GLU A 186 33.92 15.37 3.08
C GLU A 186 34.30 13.91 2.98
N CYS A 187 34.56 13.29 4.10
CA CYS A 187 34.83 11.88 4.21
C CYS A 187 34.23 11.35 5.53
N ALA A 188 33.31 10.41 5.42
CA ALA A 188 32.72 9.76 6.58
C ALA A 188 32.71 8.25 6.37
N VAL A 189 33.21 7.52 7.35
CA VAL A 189 33.04 6.08 7.48
C VAL A 189 32.14 5.83 8.68
N THR A 190 31.08 5.06 8.49
CA THR A 190 30.08 4.76 9.51
C THR A 190 29.78 3.26 9.53
N LEU A 191 29.32 2.79 10.70
CA LEU A 191 28.76 1.45 10.86
C LEU A 191 27.26 1.57 11.00
N ASP A 192 26.50 0.78 10.25
CA ASP A 192 25.05 0.71 10.45
C ASP A 192 24.68 -0.11 11.70
N ASP A 193 23.37 -0.20 11.99
CA ASP A 193 22.83 -0.94 13.15
C ASP A 193 23.20 -2.45 13.15
N LEU A 194 23.65 -2.98 12.02
CA LEU A 194 24.13 -4.37 11.87
C LEU A 194 25.65 -4.48 11.86
N GLY A 195 26.37 -3.37 12.13
CA GLY A 195 27.83 -3.31 12.14
C GLY A 195 28.47 -3.36 10.76
N ARG A 196 27.73 -3.07 9.68
CA ARG A 196 28.23 -3.03 8.30
C ARG A 196 28.84 -1.67 7.99
N THR A 197 29.95 -1.71 7.28
CA THR A 197 30.72 -0.50 6.96
C THR A 197 30.13 0.22 5.73
N HIS A 198 29.88 1.49 5.91
CA HIS A 198 29.56 2.42 4.84
C HIS A 198 30.59 3.54 4.81
N ALA A 199 31.03 3.93 3.60
CA ALA A 199 31.91 5.09 3.46
C ALA A 199 31.37 6.02 2.38
N ALA A 200 31.31 7.31 2.72
CA ALA A 200 30.93 8.38 1.79
C ALA A 200 32.12 9.33 1.63
N VAL A 201 32.55 9.52 0.40
CA VAL A 201 33.70 10.40 0.06
C VAL A 201 33.27 11.38 -1.02
N THR A 202 33.25 12.66 -0.69
CA THR A 202 32.87 13.73 -1.64
C THR A 202 34.13 14.42 -2.17
N LEU A 203 34.30 14.36 -3.50
CA LEU A 203 35.51 14.81 -4.22
C LEU A 203 35.17 15.91 -5.23
N PRO A 204 36.13 16.85 -5.49
CA PRO A 204 35.99 17.86 -6.54
C PRO A 204 36.27 17.29 -7.94
N ARG A 205 36.13 16.00 -8.15
CA ARG A 205 36.35 15.30 -9.42
C ARG A 205 35.04 14.68 -9.90
N THR A 206 34.72 14.81 -11.16
CA THR A 206 33.42 14.41 -11.71
C THR A 206 33.46 13.13 -12.56
N ARG A 207 34.62 12.59 -12.88
CA ARG A 207 34.75 11.41 -13.76
C ARG A 207 35.66 10.36 -13.17
N PHE A 208 35.21 9.14 -13.16
CA PHE A 208 35.94 7.94 -12.75
C PHE A 208 35.70 6.83 -13.77
N SER A 209 36.75 6.09 -14.14
CA SER A 209 36.60 4.85 -14.88
C SER A 209 36.17 3.70 -14.00
N ALA A 210 35.58 2.65 -14.59
CA ALA A 210 35.19 1.46 -13.84
C ALA A 210 36.39 0.78 -13.13
N GLN A 211 37.58 0.84 -13.78
CA GLN A 211 38.83 0.29 -13.24
C GLN A 211 39.30 1.07 -12.02
N GLU A 212 39.23 2.41 -12.06
CA GLU A 212 39.56 3.27 -10.92
C GLU A 212 38.61 3.03 -9.74
N LEU A 213 37.31 2.94 -10.00
CA LEU A 213 36.31 2.67 -8.95
C LEU A 213 36.55 1.33 -8.27
N ALA A 214 36.89 0.29 -9.01
CA ALA A 214 37.23 -1.02 -8.46
C ALA A 214 38.53 -0.97 -7.62
N ALA A 215 39.54 -0.24 -8.08
CA ALA A 215 40.79 -0.05 -7.33
C ALA A 215 40.55 0.74 -6.03
N LEU A 216 39.74 1.81 -6.09
CA LEU A 216 39.36 2.60 -4.93
C LEU A 216 38.60 1.75 -3.90
N ALA A 217 37.67 0.88 -4.35
CA ALA A 217 36.96 -0.04 -3.46
C ALA A 217 37.91 -0.99 -2.73
N GLY A 218 38.96 -1.50 -3.42
CA GLY A 218 39.97 -2.33 -2.82
C GLY A 218 40.79 -1.61 -1.76
N GLU A 219 41.25 -0.38 -2.04
CA GLU A 219 42.07 0.38 -1.10
C GLU A 219 41.29 0.90 0.11
N VAL A 220 40.11 1.45 -0.11
CA VAL A 220 39.20 1.87 0.99
C VAL A 220 38.82 0.66 1.85
N GLY A 221 38.55 -0.48 1.21
CA GLY A 221 38.25 -1.73 1.90
C GLY A 221 39.43 -2.19 2.77
N ARG A 222 40.67 -2.11 2.28
CA ARG A 222 41.88 -2.42 3.02
C ARG A 222 42.02 -1.50 4.26
N ILE A 223 41.76 -0.21 4.09
CA ILE A 223 41.78 0.75 5.19
C ILE A 223 40.77 0.41 6.27
N CYS A 224 39.54 0.13 5.85
CA CYS A 224 38.41 -0.22 6.74
C CYS A 224 38.46 -1.67 7.23
N ARG A 225 39.42 -2.50 6.74
CA ARG A 225 39.49 -3.94 7.01
C ARG A 225 38.20 -4.69 6.64
N ARG A 226 37.57 -4.29 5.57
CA ARG A 226 36.32 -4.85 5.03
C ARG A 226 36.42 -5.03 3.52
N THR A 227 35.71 -5.97 3.00
CA THR A 227 35.53 -6.06 1.53
C THR A 227 34.38 -5.16 1.11
N LEU A 228 34.64 -4.17 0.25
CA LEU A 228 33.64 -3.23 -0.23
C LEU A 228 33.22 -3.54 -1.66
N GLU A 229 31.98 -3.22 -1.99
CA GLU A 229 31.48 -3.20 -3.37
C GLU A 229 32.06 -1.99 -4.13
N VAL A 230 32.05 -2.08 -5.47
CA VAL A 230 32.36 -0.92 -6.31
C VAL A 230 31.40 0.22 -5.96
N PRO A 231 31.91 1.43 -5.64
CA PRO A 231 31.08 2.49 -5.12
C PRO A 231 30.03 2.99 -6.12
N GLN A 232 28.87 3.38 -5.59
CA GLN A 232 27.93 4.18 -6.34
C GLN A 232 28.47 5.60 -6.51
N VAL A 233 28.24 6.18 -7.70
CA VAL A 233 28.76 7.50 -8.06
C VAL A 233 27.58 8.47 -8.13
N LEU A 234 27.55 9.45 -7.22
CA LEU A 234 26.54 10.51 -7.22
C LEU A 234 27.22 11.84 -7.58
N SER A 235 26.84 12.43 -8.71
CA SER A 235 27.42 13.71 -9.16
C SER A 235 26.40 14.85 -9.02
N CYS A 236 26.81 15.92 -8.35
CA CYS A 236 25.99 17.12 -8.15
C CYS A 236 26.87 18.37 -8.11
N LYS A 237 26.52 19.40 -8.88
CA LYS A 237 27.17 20.73 -8.87
C LYS A 237 28.71 20.69 -8.97
N GLY A 238 29.25 19.83 -9.84
CA GLY A 238 30.71 19.71 -10.03
C GLY A 238 31.45 18.90 -8.99
N MET A 239 30.74 18.33 -8.03
CA MET A 239 31.24 17.40 -7.01
C MET A 239 30.77 15.98 -7.28
N THR A 240 31.51 15.02 -6.83
CA THR A 240 31.13 13.61 -6.89
C THR A 240 31.27 12.97 -5.52
N THR A 241 30.20 12.36 -5.06
CA THR A 241 30.22 11.52 -3.85
C THR A 241 30.31 10.07 -4.26
N LEU A 242 31.31 9.38 -3.77
CA LEU A 242 31.49 7.93 -3.88
C LEU A 242 30.91 7.28 -2.63
N LEU A 243 29.89 6.42 -2.83
CA LEU A 243 29.26 5.67 -1.74
C LEU A 243 29.74 4.23 -1.77
N PHE A 244 30.56 3.85 -0.81
CA PHE A 244 31.03 2.49 -0.61
C PHE A 244 30.16 1.77 0.42
N CYS A 245 29.78 0.54 0.11
CA CYS A 245 29.06 -0.35 1.02
C CYS A 245 29.85 -1.65 1.17
N GLU A 246 29.78 -2.25 2.36
CA GLU A 246 30.37 -3.55 2.60
C GLU A 246 29.76 -4.59 1.66
N LYS A 247 30.60 -5.44 1.09
CA LYS A 247 30.17 -6.50 0.19
C LYS A 247 29.53 -7.63 0.97
N PRO A 248 28.34 -8.13 0.55
CA PRO A 248 27.70 -9.27 1.18
C PRO A 248 28.60 -10.51 1.17
N ALA A 249 28.57 -11.26 2.27
CA ALA A 249 29.32 -12.51 2.40
C ALA A 249 28.71 -13.66 1.59
N LEU A 250 27.40 -13.59 1.31
CA LEU A 250 26.64 -14.63 0.65
C LEU A 250 26.13 -14.15 -0.72
N ARG A 251 25.89 -15.10 -1.61
CA ARG A 251 25.28 -14.87 -2.91
C ARG A 251 24.08 -15.78 -3.06
N ALA A 252 22.95 -15.23 -3.49
CA ALA A 252 21.77 -16.00 -3.79
C ALA A 252 21.76 -16.45 -5.25
N VAL A 253 21.27 -17.67 -5.48
CA VAL A 253 20.93 -18.20 -6.79
C VAL A 253 19.48 -18.63 -6.73
N PHE A 254 18.67 -18.14 -7.67
CA PHE A 254 17.26 -18.45 -7.74
C PHE A 254 16.99 -19.55 -8.77
N GLY A 255 16.02 -20.39 -8.46
CA GLY A 255 15.43 -21.34 -9.39
C GLY A 255 13.93 -21.32 -9.23
N MET A 256 13.18 -21.36 -10.32
CA MET A 256 11.73 -21.45 -10.29
C MET A 256 11.23 -22.41 -11.36
N ALA A 257 10.09 -23.08 -11.04
CA ALA A 257 9.33 -23.90 -11.97
C ALA A 257 7.85 -23.66 -11.68
N GLY A 258 7.03 -23.71 -12.72
CA GLY A 258 5.59 -23.52 -12.60
C GLY A 258 4.84 -24.48 -13.52
N ALA A 259 3.64 -24.87 -13.12
CA ALA A 259 2.72 -25.66 -13.93
C ALA A 259 1.28 -25.21 -13.67
N ALA A 260 0.49 -25.09 -14.72
CA ALA A 260 -0.93 -24.82 -14.57
C ALA A 260 -1.69 -26.11 -14.16
N ALA A 261 -2.58 -25.98 -13.17
CA ALA A 261 -3.41 -27.12 -12.72
C ALA A 261 -4.39 -27.58 -13.80
N ARG A 262 -4.92 -26.65 -14.60
CA ARG A 262 -5.81 -26.90 -15.74
C ARG A 262 -5.52 -25.91 -16.87
N GLY A 263 -5.45 -26.42 -18.11
CA GLY A 263 -5.17 -25.57 -19.27
C GLY A 263 -3.71 -25.08 -19.32
N SER A 264 -3.48 -23.87 -19.82
CA SER A 264 -2.15 -23.28 -20.02
C SER A 264 -1.87 -22.03 -19.16
N ILE A 265 -2.83 -21.64 -18.30
CA ILE A 265 -2.74 -20.40 -17.52
C ILE A 265 -2.78 -20.76 -16.03
N SER A 266 -1.73 -20.38 -15.29
CA SER A 266 -1.69 -20.46 -13.82
C SER A 266 -2.08 -19.12 -13.21
N GLY A 267 -2.75 -19.16 -12.05
CA GLY A 267 -2.95 -17.99 -11.17
C GLY A 267 -1.70 -17.55 -10.43
N ASP A 268 -0.71 -18.46 -10.33
CA ASP A 268 0.54 -18.21 -9.63
C ASP A 268 1.45 -17.28 -10.42
N ALA A 269 2.08 -16.36 -9.71
CA ALA A 269 3.11 -15.48 -10.25
C ALA A 269 4.31 -15.42 -9.29
N VAL A 270 5.51 -15.44 -9.86
CA VAL A 270 6.76 -15.39 -9.09
C VAL A 270 7.59 -14.19 -9.53
N GLN A 271 8.11 -13.45 -8.55
CA GLN A 271 9.12 -12.43 -8.75
C GLN A 271 10.33 -12.71 -7.88
N GLN A 272 11.52 -12.40 -8.40
CA GLN A 272 12.77 -12.60 -7.67
C GLN A 272 13.76 -11.49 -7.99
N PHE A 273 14.48 -11.02 -6.99
CA PHE A 273 15.54 -10.04 -7.17
C PHE A 273 16.51 -10.01 -5.99
N CYS A 274 17.71 -9.47 -6.24
CA CYS A 274 18.65 -9.11 -5.18
C CYS A 274 18.71 -7.60 -5.05
N SER A 275 18.67 -7.12 -3.81
CA SER A 275 19.17 -5.81 -3.42
C SER A 275 20.62 -5.95 -2.92
N PRO A 276 21.35 -4.86 -2.66
CA PRO A 276 22.70 -4.95 -2.11
C PRO A 276 22.80 -5.74 -0.80
N ALA A 277 21.74 -5.79 -0.01
CA ALA A 277 21.74 -6.42 1.31
C ALA A 277 20.93 -7.72 1.39
N ALA A 278 19.99 -7.97 0.49
CA ALA A 278 19.04 -9.09 0.60
C ALA A 278 18.69 -9.70 -0.75
N ALA A 279 18.44 -11.00 -0.74
CA ALA A 279 17.80 -11.72 -1.82
C ALA A 279 16.32 -11.93 -1.48
N GLN A 280 15.42 -11.62 -2.40
CA GLN A 280 13.98 -11.70 -2.18
C GLN A 280 13.31 -12.53 -3.26
N MET A 281 12.37 -13.37 -2.84
CA MET A 281 11.48 -14.12 -3.71
C MET A 281 10.05 -13.93 -3.24
N ILE A 282 9.17 -13.66 -4.19
CA ILE A 282 7.76 -13.37 -3.98
C ILE A 282 6.97 -14.40 -4.78
N LEU A 283 6.00 -15.03 -4.14
CA LEU A 283 5.01 -15.89 -4.77
C LEU A 283 3.63 -15.33 -4.46
N CYS A 284 2.83 -15.12 -5.48
CA CYS A 284 1.44 -14.72 -5.36
C CYS A 284 0.56 -15.71 -6.10
N ASP A 285 -0.56 -16.13 -5.47
CA ASP A 285 -1.60 -16.93 -6.10
C ASP A 285 -2.89 -16.11 -6.19
N GLY A 286 -3.29 -15.78 -7.41
CA GLY A 286 -4.52 -15.02 -7.67
C GLY A 286 -5.76 -15.85 -7.43
N MET A 287 -6.75 -15.27 -6.75
CA MET A 287 -8.01 -15.95 -6.42
C MET A 287 -8.80 -16.35 -7.66
N GLY A 288 -9.36 -17.56 -7.63
CA GLY A 288 -10.18 -18.09 -8.71
C GLY A 288 -9.39 -18.93 -9.73
N THR A 289 -9.79 -18.89 -11.00
CA THR A 289 -9.17 -19.71 -12.06
C THR A 289 -9.06 -18.94 -13.38
N GLY A 290 -8.09 -19.33 -14.22
CA GLY A 290 -7.92 -18.80 -15.57
C GLY A 290 -7.34 -17.38 -15.62
N ARG A 291 -7.75 -16.61 -16.62
CA ARG A 291 -7.19 -15.26 -16.88
C ARG A 291 -7.34 -14.26 -15.74
N PRO A 292 -8.50 -14.13 -15.08
CA PRO A 292 -8.65 -13.17 -13.97
C PRO A 292 -7.66 -13.45 -12.84
N ALA A 293 -7.56 -14.70 -12.38
CA ALA A 293 -6.61 -15.12 -11.35
C ALA A 293 -5.15 -14.83 -11.75
N ALA A 294 -4.78 -15.15 -13.00
CA ALA A 294 -3.44 -14.85 -13.50
C ALA A 294 -3.12 -13.35 -13.54
N VAL A 295 -4.10 -12.51 -13.85
CA VAL A 295 -3.92 -11.05 -13.83
C VAL A 295 -3.72 -10.56 -12.39
N ASP A 296 -4.48 -11.06 -11.42
CA ASP A 296 -4.38 -10.68 -10.02
C ASP A 296 -3.06 -11.14 -9.40
N GLY A 297 -2.67 -12.39 -9.61
CA GLY A 297 -1.40 -12.91 -9.13
C GLY A 297 -0.19 -12.16 -9.70
N ASN A 298 -0.19 -11.90 -11.02
CA ASN A 298 0.89 -11.13 -11.66
C ASN A 298 0.94 -9.68 -11.15
N LEU A 299 -0.20 -9.00 -11.05
CA LEU A 299 -0.27 -7.64 -10.53
C LEU A 299 0.24 -7.56 -9.10
N ALA A 300 -0.20 -8.49 -8.23
CA ALA A 300 0.26 -8.57 -6.85
C ALA A 300 1.77 -8.77 -6.75
N ALA A 301 2.32 -9.73 -7.50
CA ALA A 301 3.75 -10.03 -7.48
C ALA A 301 4.60 -8.86 -8.01
N GLU A 302 4.18 -8.24 -9.11
CA GLU A 302 4.91 -7.12 -9.72
C GLU A 302 4.88 -5.88 -8.84
N LEU A 303 3.72 -5.49 -8.30
CA LEU A 303 3.61 -4.33 -7.40
C LEU A 303 4.41 -4.55 -6.12
N THR A 304 4.31 -5.75 -5.50
CA THR A 304 5.11 -6.09 -4.32
C THR A 304 6.60 -5.95 -4.62
N ALA A 305 7.09 -6.52 -5.73
CA ALA A 305 8.50 -6.40 -6.11
C ALA A 305 8.95 -4.96 -6.31
N ARG A 306 8.12 -4.11 -6.93
CA ARG A 306 8.42 -2.67 -7.13
C ARG A 306 8.50 -1.92 -5.81
N LEU A 307 7.56 -2.16 -4.90
CA LEU A 307 7.52 -1.52 -3.58
C LEU A 307 8.72 -1.93 -2.72
N LEU A 308 9.05 -3.23 -2.67
CA LEU A 308 10.21 -3.71 -1.93
C LEU A 308 11.54 -3.16 -2.50
N LYS A 309 11.68 -3.07 -3.84
CA LYS A 309 12.83 -2.42 -4.48
C LYS A 309 12.94 -0.92 -4.16
N ALA A 310 11.81 -0.27 -3.92
CA ALA A 310 11.77 1.12 -3.48
C ALA A 310 12.05 1.30 -1.98
N GLY A 311 12.24 0.20 -1.23
CA GLY A 311 12.60 0.24 0.19
C GLY A 311 11.42 0.13 1.16
N PHE A 312 10.22 -0.14 0.67
CA PHE A 312 9.04 -0.37 1.53
C PHE A 312 9.19 -1.70 2.29
N THR A 313 8.62 -1.77 3.50
CA THR A 313 8.57 -3.03 4.25
C THR A 313 7.58 -4.01 3.62
N ALA A 314 7.69 -5.30 3.96
CA ALA A 314 6.79 -6.33 3.45
C ALA A 314 5.33 -6.06 3.83
N GLU A 315 5.11 -5.64 5.10
CA GLU A 315 3.79 -5.33 5.65
C GLU A 315 3.13 -4.17 4.90
N LEU A 316 3.93 -3.12 4.64
CA LEU A 316 3.45 -1.93 3.95
C LEU A 316 3.17 -2.22 2.47
N ALA A 317 4.05 -2.98 1.82
CA ALA A 317 3.86 -3.42 0.44
C ALA A 317 2.59 -4.27 0.31
N ALA A 318 2.35 -5.21 1.23
CA ALA A 318 1.14 -6.04 1.23
C ALA A 318 -0.14 -5.20 1.37
N ARG A 319 -0.15 -4.21 2.28
CA ARG A 319 -1.31 -3.29 2.44
C ARG A 319 -1.59 -2.50 1.16
N LEU A 320 -0.58 -1.91 0.53
CA LEU A 320 -0.73 -1.14 -0.70
C LEU A 320 -1.20 -2.01 -1.88
N VAL A 321 -0.69 -3.23 -1.99
CA VAL A 321 -1.12 -4.20 -3.02
C VAL A 321 -2.57 -4.62 -2.80
N ASN A 322 -2.97 -4.89 -1.57
CA ASN A 322 -4.36 -5.23 -1.24
C ASN A 322 -5.33 -4.12 -1.67
N VAL A 323 -4.99 -2.85 -1.37
CA VAL A 323 -5.78 -1.69 -1.81
C VAL A 323 -5.85 -1.62 -3.34
N ALA A 324 -4.74 -1.84 -4.05
CA ALA A 324 -4.70 -1.81 -5.50
C ALA A 324 -5.56 -2.90 -6.15
N LEU A 325 -5.57 -4.11 -5.56
CA LEU A 325 -6.43 -5.21 -6.02
C LEU A 325 -7.91 -4.92 -5.76
N ALA A 326 -8.25 -4.41 -4.57
CA ALA A 326 -9.62 -4.06 -4.20
C ALA A 326 -10.23 -2.96 -5.09
N LEU A 327 -9.41 -2.01 -5.57
CA LEU A 327 -9.86 -0.93 -6.47
C LEU A 327 -9.99 -1.36 -7.93
N LYS A 328 -9.44 -2.51 -8.32
CA LYS A 328 -9.39 -2.95 -9.71
C LYS A 328 -10.74 -3.45 -10.23
N SER A 329 -11.53 -4.10 -9.39
CA SER A 329 -12.69 -4.87 -9.84
C SER A 329 -13.89 -4.69 -8.90
N GLU A 330 -15.11 -4.71 -9.47
CA GLU A 330 -16.37 -4.83 -8.73
C GLU A 330 -16.58 -6.26 -8.20
N ASP A 331 -15.92 -7.25 -8.81
CA ASP A 331 -15.89 -8.63 -8.36
C ASP A 331 -14.75 -8.83 -7.34
N GLU A 332 -14.87 -9.84 -6.48
CA GLU A 332 -13.86 -10.20 -5.48
C GLU A 332 -12.51 -10.51 -6.17
N SER A 333 -11.63 -9.50 -6.18
CA SER A 333 -10.27 -9.59 -6.71
C SER A 333 -9.32 -9.72 -5.54
N GLY A 334 -8.46 -10.72 -5.57
CA GLY A 334 -7.53 -10.98 -4.47
C GLY A 334 -6.38 -11.88 -4.90
N ALA A 335 -5.32 -11.86 -4.11
CA ALA A 335 -4.21 -12.78 -4.26
C ALA A 335 -3.57 -13.05 -2.90
N THR A 336 -3.06 -14.26 -2.70
CA THR A 336 -2.17 -14.54 -1.58
C THR A 336 -0.79 -13.96 -1.87
N LEU A 337 -0.03 -13.67 -0.83
CA LEU A 337 1.35 -13.19 -0.92
C LEU A 337 2.24 -13.99 0.03
N ASP A 338 3.16 -14.73 -0.52
CA ASP A 338 4.25 -15.38 0.19
C ASP A 338 5.57 -14.70 -0.21
N LEU A 339 6.31 -14.16 0.76
CA LEU A 339 7.59 -13.50 0.57
C LEU A 339 8.65 -14.17 1.43
N ILE A 340 9.78 -14.51 0.83
CA ILE A 340 11.01 -14.83 1.55
C ILE A 340 12.04 -13.74 1.28
N SER A 341 12.68 -13.25 2.34
CA SER A 341 13.79 -12.32 2.28
C SER A 341 14.98 -12.91 3.04
N VAL A 342 16.10 -13.06 2.36
CA VAL A 342 17.34 -13.61 2.92
C VAL A 342 18.38 -12.48 3.01
N ASP A 343 18.82 -12.17 4.22
CA ASP A 343 19.93 -11.25 4.45
C ASP A 343 21.24 -11.87 3.92
N LEU A 344 21.90 -11.20 2.99
CA LEU A 344 23.09 -11.72 2.31
C LEU A 344 24.37 -11.57 3.14
N TYR A 345 24.32 -10.88 4.29
CA TYR A 345 25.45 -10.79 5.21
C TYR A 345 25.42 -11.91 6.25
N THR A 346 24.24 -12.21 6.80
CA THR A 346 24.07 -13.16 7.90
C THR A 346 23.51 -14.50 7.47
N GLY A 347 22.86 -14.58 6.31
CA GLY A 347 22.09 -15.75 5.85
C GLY A 347 20.74 -15.92 6.57
N THR A 348 20.34 -14.94 7.38
CA THR A 348 19.06 -15.00 8.08
C THR A 348 17.91 -14.85 7.08
N ALA A 349 17.01 -15.82 7.09
CA ALA A 349 15.79 -15.78 6.27
C ALA A 349 14.60 -15.30 7.11
N ARG A 350 13.79 -14.41 6.52
CA ARG A 350 12.50 -13.95 7.04
C ARG A 350 11.42 -14.35 6.07
N LEU A 351 10.34 -14.92 6.61
CA LEU A 351 9.15 -15.28 5.86
C LEU A 351 8.03 -14.33 6.25
N PHE A 352 7.34 -13.82 5.24
CA PHE A 352 6.13 -13.02 5.40
C PHE A 352 5.03 -13.67 4.56
N LYS A 353 3.82 -13.75 5.13
CA LYS A 353 2.65 -14.33 4.46
C LYS A 353 1.43 -13.47 4.72
N ALA A 354 0.66 -13.18 3.66
CA ALA A 354 -0.62 -12.49 3.69
C ALA A 354 -1.60 -13.16 2.71
N GLY A 355 -2.88 -13.22 3.10
CA GLY A 355 -3.96 -13.83 2.32
C GLY A 355 -4.61 -15.01 3.00
#